data_ac098affae24ff95a264df398da4e2f3
#
_entry.id   ac098affae24ff95a264df398da4e2f3
#
_cell.length_a   1.000
_cell.length_b   1.000
_cell.length_c   1.000
_cell.angle_alpha   90.00
_cell.angle_beta   90.00
_cell.angle_gamma   90.00
#
_symmetry.space_group_name_H-M   'P 1'
#
loop_
_entity.id
_entity.type
_entity.pdbx_description
1 polymer ?
#
loop_
_entity_poly.entity_id
_entity_poly.type
_entity_poly.pdbx_seq_one_letter_code
_entity_poly.pdbx_strand_id
1 'polypeptide(L)'
;MPGRAPDPGTTGQRVYTLHVYRVCIVLVVSIAPVLLGLLQSGPRHGYDLKRAYDERFGHDRPLAYGQVYATLARLLKNGLVEVEPEPGDGPDRKRYAITDAGVSDVEQWLSHPEKPEPYLQSTLYTKVVLALLTGHDGADVLDTQRAEHLRLMRELTQRKATGDLADQLVCDHALFHLEADLRWLELTTARLDRLASAVRA
;
A
#
# COMPACT_ATOMS: atom_id res chain seq x y z
N MET A 1 -18.73 42.70 -13.11
CA MET A 1 -18.45 41.27 -13.45
C MET A 1 -18.16 40.57 -12.14
N PRO A 2 -19.04 39.74 -11.56
CA PRO A 2 -18.76 39.00 -10.31
C PRO A 2 -18.06 37.70 -10.64
N GLY A 3 -16.99 37.43 -9.89
CA GLY A 3 -16.14 36.26 -10.01
C GLY A 3 -16.87 34.97 -9.64
N ARG A 4 -16.67 33.97 -10.46
CA ARG A 4 -17.18 32.62 -10.32
C ARG A 4 -16.49 31.91 -9.15
N ALA A 5 -17.24 31.48 -8.15
CA ALA A 5 -16.73 30.67 -7.05
C ALA A 5 -16.26 29.30 -7.56
N PRO A 6 -15.21 28.69 -6.96
CA PRO A 6 -14.74 27.37 -7.35
C PRO A 6 -15.72 26.28 -6.94
N ASP A 7 -15.93 25.32 -7.82
CA ASP A 7 -16.80 24.17 -7.70
C ASP A 7 -16.32 23.22 -6.57
N PRO A 8 -17.11 22.92 -5.54
CA PRO A 8 -16.71 22.08 -4.40
C PRO A 8 -16.64 20.57 -4.70
N GLY A 9 -16.97 20.14 -5.93
CA GLY A 9 -17.09 18.71 -6.27
C GLY A 9 -15.78 17.96 -6.49
N THR A 10 -14.68 18.66 -6.82
CA THR A 10 -13.45 18.01 -7.29
C THR A 10 -12.47 17.59 -6.18
N THR A 11 -12.55 18.25 -5.01
CA THR A 11 -11.59 18.01 -3.92
C THR A 11 -11.92 16.75 -3.11
N GLY A 12 -13.20 16.44 -2.91
CA GLY A 12 -13.64 15.25 -2.16
C GLY A 12 -13.34 13.95 -2.90
N GLN A 13 -13.52 13.93 -4.21
CA GLN A 13 -13.35 12.74 -5.05
C GLN A 13 -11.88 12.32 -5.19
N ARG A 14 -10.94 13.27 -5.22
CA ARG A 14 -9.49 12.99 -5.22
C ARG A 14 -9.02 12.35 -3.91
N VAL A 15 -9.56 12.76 -2.79
CA VAL A 15 -9.17 12.23 -1.46
C VAL A 15 -9.66 10.78 -1.28
N TYR A 16 -10.86 10.45 -1.74
CA TYR A 16 -11.38 9.07 -1.68
C TYR A 16 -10.63 8.12 -2.62
N THR A 17 -10.25 8.57 -3.81
CA THR A 17 -9.47 7.78 -4.77
C THR A 17 -8.10 7.41 -4.21
N LEU A 18 -7.40 8.36 -3.57
CA LEU A 18 -6.12 8.11 -2.88
C LEU A 18 -6.29 7.16 -1.68
N HIS A 19 -7.45 7.16 -1.00
CA HIS A 19 -7.68 6.32 0.18
C HIS A 19 -7.94 4.84 -0.19
N VAL A 20 -8.64 4.57 -1.29
CA VAL A 20 -8.90 3.21 -1.77
C VAL A 20 -7.62 2.60 -2.37
N TYR A 21 -6.80 3.38 -3.10
CA TYR A 21 -5.44 2.98 -3.49
C TYR A 21 -4.56 2.71 -2.27
N ARG A 22 -4.71 3.49 -1.21
CA ARG A 22 -4.01 3.29 0.06
C ARG A 22 -4.33 1.95 0.73
N VAL A 23 -5.50 1.39 0.54
CA VAL A 23 -5.91 0.12 1.16
C VAL A 23 -5.53 -1.08 0.30
N CYS A 24 -5.52 -0.98 -1.03
CA CYS A 24 -5.13 -2.08 -1.93
C CYS A 24 -3.61 -2.24 -2.08
N ILE A 25 -2.79 -1.20 -1.82
CA ILE A 25 -1.32 -1.24 -1.91
C ILE A 25 -0.66 -0.92 -0.55
N VAL A 26 -1.40 -0.94 0.52
CA VAL A 26 -0.78 -1.04 1.85
C VAL A 26 -0.44 -2.51 2.14
N LEU A 27 0.36 -3.10 1.27
CA LEU A 27 1.49 -3.83 1.76
C LEU A 27 2.25 -2.83 2.64
N VAL A 28 2.14 -2.96 3.94
CA VAL A 28 3.09 -2.35 4.86
C VAL A 28 4.41 -3.07 4.58
N VAL A 29 5.08 -2.66 3.50
CA VAL A 29 6.43 -3.12 3.25
C VAL A 29 7.19 -2.71 4.50
N SER A 30 7.63 -3.68 5.27
CA SER A 30 8.41 -3.41 6.46
C SER A 30 9.64 -2.62 6.03
N ILE A 31 9.74 -1.35 6.44
CA ILE A 31 10.82 -0.46 6.03
C ILE A 31 12.20 -1.04 6.41
N ALA A 32 12.26 -1.75 7.51
CA ALA A 32 13.50 -2.29 8.07
C ALA A 32 14.21 -3.29 7.12
N PRO A 33 13.58 -4.37 6.63
CA PRO A 33 14.23 -5.30 5.69
C PRO A 33 14.63 -4.62 4.38
N VAL A 34 13.87 -3.64 3.91
CA VAL A 34 14.21 -2.92 2.68
C VAL A 34 15.46 -2.07 2.88
N LEU A 35 15.58 -1.32 3.99
CA LEU A 35 16.79 -0.56 4.27
C LEU A 35 18.01 -1.47 4.47
N LEU A 36 17.85 -2.61 5.14
CA LEU A 36 18.91 -3.61 5.26
C LEU A 36 19.32 -4.15 3.89
N GLY A 37 18.38 -4.53 3.04
CA GLY A 37 18.65 -5.02 1.69
C GLY A 37 19.39 -3.99 0.83
N LEU A 38 19.04 -2.70 0.93
CA LEU A 38 19.75 -1.63 0.23
C LEU A 38 21.19 -1.43 0.72
N LEU A 39 21.50 -1.80 1.96
CA LEU A 39 22.85 -1.76 2.53
C LEU A 39 23.73 -2.94 2.09
N GLN A 40 23.19 -4.03 1.55
CA GLN A 40 23.99 -5.14 1.04
C GLN A 40 24.91 -4.74 -0.13
N SER A 41 24.56 -3.69 -0.86
CA SER A 41 25.42 -3.15 -1.94
C SER A 41 26.56 -2.24 -1.44
N GLY A 42 26.69 -2.05 -0.14
CA GLY A 42 27.73 -1.26 0.53
C GLY A 42 27.17 -0.21 1.49
N PRO A 43 28.04 0.34 2.33
CA PRO A 43 27.67 1.34 3.33
C PRO A 43 27.11 2.62 2.71
N ARG A 44 26.04 3.18 3.32
CA ARG A 44 25.33 4.37 2.82
C ARG A 44 24.94 5.34 3.92
N HIS A 45 24.79 6.60 3.56
CA HIS A 45 24.15 7.59 4.44
C HIS A 45 22.63 7.41 4.48
N GLY A 46 22.00 7.85 5.57
CA GLY A 46 20.53 7.78 5.69
C GLY A 46 19.78 8.52 4.57
N TYR A 47 20.36 9.62 4.09
CA TYR A 47 19.83 10.37 2.94
C TYR A 47 19.83 9.52 1.65
N ASP A 48 20.94 8.86 1.35
CA ASP A 48 21.06 8.02 0.15
C ASP A 48 20.15 6.79 0.22
N LEU A 49 19.96 6.22 1.42
CA LEU A 49 19.01 5.14 1.66
C LEU A 49 17.57 5.57 1.39
N LYS A 50 17.20 6.77 1.88
CA LYS A 50 15.88 7.34 1.58
C LYS A 50 15.66 7.50 0.08
N ARG A 51 16.62 8.10 -0.62
CA ARG A 51 16.53 8.30 -2.07
C ARG A 51 16.42 6.97 -2.81
N ALA A 52 17.27 6.01 -2.49
CA ALA A 52 17.24 4.67 -3.09
C ALA A 52 15.93 3.91 -2.80
N TYR A 53 15.35 4.12 -1.61
CA TYR A 53 14.03 3.59 -1.28
C TYR A 53 12.93 4.24 -2.12
N ASP A 54 12.90 5.58 -2.17
CA ASP A 54 11.87 6.32 -2.88
C ASP A 54 11.88 6.02 -4.39
N GLU A 55 13.07 5.90 -4.98
CA GLU A 55 13.24 5.55 -6.40
C GLU A 55 12.65 4.17 -6.77
N ARG A 56 12.69 3.19 -5.85
CA ARG A 56 12.29 1.80 -6.13
C ARG A 56 10.97 1.38 -5.53
N PHE A 57 10.63 1.94 -4.39
CA PHE A 57 9.49 1.50 -3.57
C PHE A 57 8.54 2.63 -3.17
N GLY A 58 8.95 3.89 -3.36
CA GLY A 58 8.24 5.08 -2.87
C GLY A 58 7.27 5.71 -3.85
N HIS A 59 6.94 5.08 -5.00
CA HIS A 59 6.16 5.68 -6.09
C HIS A 59 4.90 6.44 -5.63
N ASP A 60 4.14 5.85 -4.72
CA ASP A 60 2.92 6.48 -4.21
C ASP A 60 3.08 7.03 -2.78
N ARG A 61 4.18 6.70 -2.10
CA ARG A 61 4.41 7.10 -0.71
C ARG A 61 5.89 7.17 -0.36
N PRO A 62 6.56 8.29 -0.65
CA PRO A 62 7.95 8.49 -0.26
C PRO A 62 8.09 8.45 1.26
N LEU A 63 9.21 7.92 1.75
CA LEU A 63 9.50 7.88 3.17
C LEU A 63 9.80 9.27 3.74
N ALA A 64 9.27 9.57 4.91
CA ALA A 64 9.74 10.72 5.67
C ALA A 64 11.16 10.45 6.23
N TYR A 65 12.03 11.46 6.27
CA TYR A 65 13.36 11.34 6.85
C TYR A 65 13.33 10.80 8.29
N GLY A 66 12.39 11.28 9.12
CA GLY A 66 12.21 10.78 10.48
C GLY A 66 11.95 9.28 10.56
N GLN A 67 11.24 8.70 9.60
CA GLN A 67 11.00 7.24 9.55
C GLN A 67 12.28 6.48 9.22
N VAL A 68 13.09 6.98 8.28
CA VAL A 68 14.38 6.38 7.93
C VAL A 68 15.31 6.37 9.13
N TYR A 69 15.53 7.53 9.76
CA TYR A 69 16.45 7.63 10.91
C TYR A 69 15.95 6.89 12.15
N ALA A 70 14.65 6.89 12.43
CA ALA A 70 14.08 6.08 13.50
C ALA A 70 14.27 4.57 13.25
N THR A 71 14.13 4.14 11.99
CA THR A 71 14.37 2.74 11.61
C THR A 71 15.84 2.38 11.74
N LEU A 72 16.76 3.21 11.23
CA LEU A 72 18.21 3.01 11.35
C LEU A 72 18.68 2.97 12.82
N ALA A 73 18.15 3.84 13.66
CA ALA A 73 18.45 3.82 15.11
C ALA A 73 18.01 2.51 15.77
N ARG A 74 16.85 1.97 15.38
CA ARG A 74 16.37 0.66 15.87
C ARG A 74 17.22 -0.49 15.35
N LEU A 75 17.60 -0.47 14.06
CA LEU A 75 18.48 -1.49 13.48
C LEU A 75 19.86 -1.49 14.13
N LEU A 76 20.41 -0.31 14.41
CA LEU A 76 21.68 -0.15 15.14
C LEU A 76 21.57 -0.71 16.55
N LYS A 77 20.50 -0.38 17.28
CA LYS A 77 20.24 -0.93 18.63
C LYS A 77 20.14 -2.46 18.64
N ASN A 78 19.61 -3.04 17.57
CA ASN A 78 19.45 -4.49 17.44
C ASN A 78 20.71 -5.18 16.85
N GLY A 79 21.79 -4.45 16.56
CA GLY A 79 23.03 -5.00 16.00
C GLY A 79 22.91 -5.47 14.54
N LEU A 80 21.86 -5.06 13.80
CA LEU A 80 21.64 -5.42 12.42
C LEU A 80 22.37 -4.50 11.42
N VAL A 81 22.73 -3.31 11.89
CA VAL A 81 23.63 -2.38 11.21
C VAL A 81 24.66 -1.84 12.18
N GLU A 82 25.77 -1.36 11.67
CA GLU A 82 26.79 -0.63 12.39
C GLU A 82 27.04 0.73 11.73
N VAL A 83 27.72 1.62 12.45
CA VAL A 83 28.11 2.94 11.93
C VAL A 83 29.60 2.91 11.62
N GLU A 84 29.94 3.16 10.37
CA GLU A 84 31.33 3.41 9.98
C GLU A 84 31.75 4.83 10.41
N PRO A 85 32.91 4.98 11.07
CA PRO A 85 33.44 6.29 11.41
C PRO A 85 33.83 7.04 10.12
N GLU A 86 33.27 8.22 9.92
CA GLU A 86 33.75 9.17 8.93
C GLU A 86 34.45 10.35 9.60
N PRO A 87 35.51 10.92 8.99
CA PRO A 87 36.13 12.12 9.52
C PRO A 87 35.17 13.32 9.40
N GLY A 88 34.71 13.84 10.53
CA GLY A 88 33.87 15.06 10.63
C GLY A 88 32.65 14.88 11.52
N ASP A 89 32.40 15.84 12.38
CA ASP A 89 31.26 15.88 13.32
C ASP A 89 29.99 16.38 12.65
N GLY A 90 28.97 15.52 12.55
CA GLY A 90 27.61 15.90 12.16
C GLY A 90 26.70 14.68 12.03
N PRO A 91 25.39 14.79 12.40
CA PRO A 91 24.43 13.67 12.32
C PRO A 91 24.19 13.19 10.89
N ASP A 92 24.41 14.02 9.88
CA ASP A 92 24.21 13.70 8.46
C ASP A 92 25.40 12.96 7.81
N ARG A 93 26.51 12.75 8.56
CA ARG A 93 27.74 12.12 8.05
C ARG A 93 27.93 10.67 8.49
N LYS A 94 26.95 10.07 9.16
CA LYS A 94 27.04 8.66 9.57
C LYS A 94 26.74 7.77 8.38
N ARG A 95 27.71 6.91 8.02
CA ARG A 95 27.49 5.82 7.08
C ARG A 95 27.05 4.59 7.87
N TYR A 96 26.00 3.94 7.40
CA TYR A 96 25.49 2.70 7.97
C TYR A 96 25.97 1.54 7.09
N ALA A 97 26.51 0.51 7.72
CA ALA A 97 26.86 -0.76 7.10
C ALA A 97 25.97 -1.87 7.66
N ILE A 98 25.62 -2.85 6.84
CA ILE A 98 24.88 -4.02 7.31
C ILE A 98 25.86 -5.00 7.98
N THR A 99 25.40 -5.63 9.07
CA THR A 99 26.14 -6.71 9.73
C THR A 99 25.74 -8.08 9.19
N ASP A 100 26.49 -9.15 9.52
CA ASP A 100 26.10 -10.53 9.19
C ASP A 100 24.74 -10.91 9.76
N ALA A 101 24.41 -10.42 10.95
CA ALA A 101 23.08 -10.58 11.55
C ALA A 101 22.00 -9.86 10.73
N GLY A 102 22.30 -8.68 10.19
CA GLY A 102 21.40 -7.96 9.31
C GLY A 102 21.18 -8.66 7.97
N VAL A 103 22.21 -9.28 7.40
CA VAL A 103 22.09 -10.12 6.19
C VAL A 103 21.17 -11.29 6.45
N SER A 104 21.38 -12.02 7.55
CA SER A 104 20.52 -13.15 7.94
C SER A 104 19.06 -12.73 8.18
N ASP A 105 18.81 -11.55 8.76
CA ASP A 105 17.47 -11.01 8.97
C ASP A 105 16.74 -10.76 7.61
N VAL A 106 17.45 -10.21 6.63
CA VAL A 106 16.91 -10.03 5.26
C VAL A 106 16.61 -11.38 4.61
N GLU A 107 17.52 -12.35 4.68
CA GLU A 107 17.34 -13.68 4.10
C GLU A 107 16.13 -14.40 4.72
N GLN A 108 15.98 -14.32 6.03
CA GLN A 108 14.83 -14.85 6.74
C GLN A 108 13.52 -14.18 6.30
N TRP A 109 13.52 -12.86 6.18
CA TRP A 109 12.34 -12.12 5.72
C TRP A 109 11.94 -12.50 4.29
N LEU A 110 12.91 -12.61 3.38
CA LEU A 110 12.66 -13.02 1.99
C LEU A 110 12.12 -14.46 1.86
N SER A 111 12.56 -15.36 2.74
CA SER A 111 12.12 -16.76 2.73
C SER A 111 10.75 -17.00 3.38
N HIS A 112 10.26 -16.06 4.19
CA HIS A 112 8.96 -16.19 4.85
C HIS A 112 7.81 -15.80 3.92
N PRO A 113 6.81 -16.68 3.70
CA PRO A 113 5.64 -16.32 2.92
C PRO A 113 4.77 -15.31 3.68
N GLU A 114 4.23 -14.32 2.96
CA GLU A 114 3.24 -13.40 3.52
C GLU A 114 1.89 -14.10 3.67
N LYS A 115 1.22 -13.84 4.79
CA LYS A 115 -0.11 -14.40 5.06
C LYS A 115 -1.15 -13.72 4.17
N PRO A 116 -1.92 -14.47 3.36
CA PRO A 116 -3.03 -13.90 2.61
C PRO A 116 -4.08 -13.32 3.57
N GLU A 117 -4.41 -12.05 3.41
CA GLU A 117 -5.43 -11.39 4.24
C GLU A 117 -6.55 -10.78 3.38
N PRO A 118 -7.83 -11.09 3.66
CA PRO A 118 -8.99 -10.58 2.90
C PRO A 118 -9.41 -9.18 3.38
N TYR A 119 -8.57 -8.17 3.19
CA TYR A 119 -8.77 -6.84 3.77
C TYR A 119 -10.05 -6.11 3.36
N LEU A 120 -10.46 -6.24 2.12
CA LEU A 120 -11.59 -5.49 1.60
C LEU A 120 -12.92 -6.18 1.88
N GLN A 121 -12.96 -7.49 1.85
CA GLN A 121 -14.17 -8.29 1.95
C GLN A 121 -14.94 -8.06 3.25
N SER A 122 -14.26 -7.87 4.38
CA SER A 122 -14.91 -7.61 5.67
C SER A 122 -15.65 -6.26 5.69
N THR A 123 -15.08 -5.21 5.12
CA THR A 123 -15.70 -3.88 5.06
C THR A 123 -16.91 -3.88 4.12
N LEU A 124 -16.79 -4.49 2.95
CA LEU A 124 -17.89 -4.58 1.99
C LEU A 124 -19.03 -5.44 2.52
N TYR A 125 -18.72 -6.59 3.12
CA TYR A 125 -19.71 -7.42 3.80
C TYR A 125 -20.47 -6.64 4.88
N THR A 126 -19.74 -5.92 5.72
CA THR A 126 -20.34 -5.09 6.77
C THR A 126 -21.26 -4.02 6.18
N LYS A 127 -20.87 -3.34 5.11
CA LYS A 127 -21.69 -2.33 4.43
C LYS A 127 -22.97 -2.94 3.87
N VAL A 128 -22.90 -4.08 3.20
CA VAL A 128 -24.05 -4.78 2.63
C VAL A 128 -25.03 -5.23 3.73
N VAL A 129 -24.51 -5.87 4.78
CA VAL A 129 -25.34 -6.30 5.92
C VAL A 129 -26.00 -5.11 6.60
N LEU A 130 -25.25 -4.03 6.82
CA LEU A 130 -25.80 -2.82 7.42
C LEU A 130 -26.91 -2.17 6.55
N ALA A 131 -26.70 -2.10 5.23
CA ALA A 131 -27.71 -1.62 4.30
C ALA A 131 -29.01 -2.45 4.42
N LEU A 132 -28.91 -3.77 4.42
CA LEU A 132 -30.07 -4.67 4.57
C LEU A 132 -30.77 -4.52 5.92
N LEU A 133 -30.03 -4.30 7.00
CA LEU A 133 -30.58 -4.08 8.35
C LEU A 133 -31.28 -2.73 8.47
N THR A 134 -30.80 -1.71 7.78
CA THR A 134 -31.34 -0.34 7.83
C THR A 134 -32.38 -0.06 6.74
N GLY A 135 -32.80 -1.07 5.99
CA GLY A 135 -33.82 -0.95 4.93
C GLY A 135 -33.31 -0.30 3.63
N HIS A 136 -32.01 -0.16 3.47
CA HIS A 136 -31.41 0.28 2.21
C HIS A 136 -31.23 -0.91 1.25
N ASP A 137 -31.09 -0.61 -0.05
CA ASP A 137 -30.82 -1.64 -1.04
C ASP A 137 -29.34 -2.06 -0.96
N GLY A 138 -29.09 -3.33 -0.65
CA GLY A 138 -27.76 -3.89 -0.66
C GLY A 138 -27.15 -3.99 -2.06
N ALA A 139 -27.98 -4.04 -3.12
CA ALA A 139 -27.51 -4.04 -4.51
C ALA A 139 -26.86 -2.71 -4.88
N ASP A 140 -27.40 -1.58 -4.45
CA ASP A 140 -26.82 -0.25 -4.70
C ASP A 140 -25.40 -0.12 -4.13
N VAL A 141 -25.15 -0.72 -2.95
CA VAL A 141 -23.82 -0.75 -2.33
C VAL A 141 -22.84 -1.54 -3.21
N LEU A 142 -23.27 -2.71 -3.70
CA LEU A 142 -22.45 -3.59 -4.53
C LEU A 142 -22.17 -2.97 -5.91
N ASP A 143 -23.17 -2.34 -6.54
CA ASP A 143 -23.04 -1.71 -7.84
C ASP A 143 -22.16 -0.46 -7.79
N THR A 144 -22.31 0.36 -6.74
CA THR A 144 -21.42 1.50 -6.50
C THR A 144 -19.96 1.04 -6.35
N GLN A 145 -19.74 -0.03 -5.60
CA GLN A 145 -18.40 -0.59 -5.42
C GLN A 145 -17.84 -1.19 -6.71
N ARG A 146 -18.67 -1.89 -7.49
CA ARG A 146 -18.32 -2.42 -8.81
C ARG A 146 -17.87 -1.33 -9.76
N ALA A 147 -18.61 -0.23 -9.83
CA ALA A 147 -18.29 0.90 -10.70
C ALA A 147 -16.90 1.48 -10.36
N GLU A 148 -16.58 1.59 -9.07
CA GLU A 148 -15.28 2.07 -8.59
C GLU A 148 -14.14 1.09 -8.95
N HIS A 149 -14.33 -0.22 -8.78
CA HIS A 149 -13.33 -1.23 -9.20
C HIS A 149 -13.04 -1.14 -10.69
N LEU A 150 -14.07 -1.06 -11.53
CA LEU A 150 -13.91 -0.93 -12.98
C LEU A 150 -13.22 0.37 -13.38
N ARG A 151 -13.46 1.46 -12.66
CA ARG A 151 -12.76 2.72 -12.87
C ARG A 151 -11.27 2.57 -12.59
N LEU A 152 -10.92 1.99 -11.43
CA LEU A 152 -9.54 1.73 -11.02
C LEU A 152 -8.82 0.78 -11.98
N MET A 153 -9.48 -0.27 -12.45
CA MET A 153 -8.90 -1.21 -13.42
C MET A 153 -8.52 -0.49 -14.73
N ARG A 154 -9.37 0.43 -15.21
CA ARG A 154 -9.03 1.23 -16.40
C ARG A 154 -7.80 2.09 -16.19
N GLU A 155 -7.69 2.75 -15.04
CA GLU A 155 -6.52 3.59 -14.70
C GLU A 155 -5.24 2.77 -14.61
N LEU A 156 -5.29 1.62 -13.92
CA LEU A 156 -4.15 0.72 -13.80
C LEU A 156 -3.72 0.14 -15.17
N THR A 157 -4.68 -0.20 -16.02
CA THR A 157 -4.40 -0.69 -17.38
C THR A 157 -3.70 0.38 -18.22
N GLN A 158 -4.13 1.65 -18.12
CA GLN A 158 -3.47 2.76 -18.79
C GLN A 158 -2.05 2.99 -18.26
N ARG A 159 -1.86 2.99 -16.94
CA ARG A 159 -0.54 3.12 -16.31
C ARG A 159 0.40 1.98 -16.73
N LYS A 160 -0.09 0.74 -16.72
CA LYS A 160 0.66 -0.44 -17.15
C LYS A 160 1.18 -0.32 -18.58
N ALA A 161 0.38 0.25 -19.49
CA ALA A 161 0.73 0.38 -20.90
C ALA A 161 1.93 1.31 -21.16
N THR A 162 2.21 2.25 -20.26
CA THR A 162 3.29 3.26 -20.38
C THR A 162 4.40 3.08 -19.36
N GLY A 163 4.25 2.18 -18.38
CA GLY A 163 5.19 1.97 -17.29
C GLY A 163 6.35 1.04 -17.67
N ASP A 164 7.42 1.11 -16.89
CA ASP A 164 8.51 0.14 -16.95
C ASP A 164 8.09 -1.23 -16.38
N LEU A 165 9.00 -2.21 -16.36
CA LEU A 165 8.69 -3.56 -15.88
C LEU A 165 8.25 -3.58 -14.41
N ALA A 166 8.84 -2.72 -13.56
CA ALA A 166 8.46 -2.65 -12.15
C ALA A 166 7.04 -2.09 -11.99
N ASP A 167 6.70 -1.02 -12.72
CA ASP A 167 5.35 -0.48 -12.80
C ASP A 167 4.33 -1.50 -13.33
N GLN A 168 4.70 -2.25 -14.37
CA GLN A 168 3.84 -3.30 -14.93
C GLN A 168 3.52 -4.37 -13.90
N LEU A 169 4.51 -4.87 -13.16
CA LEU A 169 4.32 -5.89 -12.11
C LEU A 169 3.44 -5.38 -10.96
N VAL A 170 3.64 -4.13 -10.54
CA VAL A 170 2.78 -3.50 -9.50
C VAL A 170 1.34 -3.36 -9.99
N CYS A 171 1.15 -2.92 -11.23
CA CYS A 171 -0.19 -2.81 -11.82
C CYS A 171 -0.86 -4.18 -11.97
N ASP A 172 -0.13 -5.22 -12.39
CA ASP A 172 -0.65 -6.58 -12.52
C ASP A 172 -1.12 -7.14 -11.18
N HIS A 173 -0.32 -6.98 -10.13
CA HIS A 173 -0.70 -7.39 -8.79
C HIS A 173 -2.01 -6.71 -8.35
N ALA A 174 -2.12 -5.39 -8.54
CA ALA A 174 -3.33 -4.65 -8.18
C ALA A 174 -4.54 -5.07 -9.03
N LEU A 175 -4.37 -5.30 -10.33
CA LEU A 175 -5.42 -5.78 -11.24
C LEU A 175 -5.97 -7.14 -10.81
N PHE A 176 -5.10 -8.11 -10.46
CA PHE A 176 -5.53 -9.43 -9.98
C PHE A 176 -6.35 -9.34 -8.67
N HIS A 177 -5.99 -8.45 -7.75
CA HIS A 177 -6.80 -8.21 -6.56
C HIS A 177 -8.17 -7.62 -6.89
N LEU A 178 -8.24 -6.63 -7.77
CA LEU A 178 -9.51 -6.04 -8.21
C LEU A 178 -10.40 -7.06 -8.93
N GLU A 179 -9.82 -7.95 -9.73
CA GLU A 179 -10.56 -9.06 -10.37
C GLU A 179 -11.15 -10.01 -9.34
N ALA A 180 -10.39 -10.37 -8.31
CA ALA A 180 -10.87 -11.23 -7.23
C ALA A 180 -12.03 -10.57 -6.47
N ASP A 181 -11.92 -9.27 -6.18
CA ASP A 181 -12.98 -8.49 -5.53
C ASP A 181 -14.24 -8.41 -6.40
N LEU A 182 -14.10 -8.18 -7.71
CA LEU A 182 -15.23 -8.18 -8.65
C LEU A 182 -15.97 -9.52 -8.67
N ARG A 183 -15.25 -10.65 -8.66
CA ARG A 183 -15.85 -11.98 -8.55
C ARG A 183 -16.63 -12.15 -7.25
N TRP A 184 -16.09 -11.63 -6.14
CA TRP A 184 -16.79 -11.67 -4.86
C TRP A 184 -18.05 -10.80 -4.87
N LEU A 185 -18.01 -9.59 -5.46
CA LEU A 185 -19.17 -8.71 -5.63
C LEU A 185 -20.28 -9.40 -6.43
N GLU A 186 -19.91 -10.04 -7.54
CA GLU A 186 -20.85 -10.81 -8.39
C GLU A 186 -21.51 -11.95 -7.63
N LEU A 187 -20.71 -12.75 -6.91
CA LEU A 187 -21.21 -13.84 -6.09
C LEU A 187 -22.15 -13.37 -4.98
N THR A 188 -21.82 -12.22 -4.36
CA THR A 188 -22.63 -11.61 -3.29
C THR A 188 -23.94 -11.08 -3.84
N THR A 189 -23.92 -10.40 -4.99
CA THR A 189 -25.13 -9.94 -5.71
C THR A 189 -26.07 -11.12 -6.02
N ALA A 190 -25.52 -12.24 -6.54
CA ALA A 190 -26.33 -13.42 -6.85
C ALA A 190 -26.93 -14.11 -5.60
N ARG A 191 -26.47 -13.79 -4.41
CA ARG A 191 -26.95 -14.36 -3.13
C ARG A 191 -27.65 -13.34 -2.23
N LEU A 192 -27.89 -12.12 -2.71
CA LEU A 192 -28.34 -11.00 -1.90
C LEU A 192 -29.71 -11.28 -1.24
N ASP A 193 -30.67 -11.88 -1.96
CA ASP A 193 -32.00 -12.22 -1.42
C ASP A 193 -31.91 -13.24 -0.27
N ARG A 194 -31.02 -14.21 -0.40
CA ARG A 194 -30.78 -15.20 0.66
C ARG A 194 -30.13 -14.56 1.88
N LEU A 195 -29.19 -13.65 1.65
CA LEU A 195 -28.54 -12.89 2.71
C LEU A 195 -29.56 -11.99 3.42
N ALA A 196 -30.42 -11.28 2.67
CA ALA A 196 -31.46 -10.42 3.22
C ALA A 196 -32.44 -11.21 4.10
N SER A 197 -32.83 -12.40 3.69
CA SER A 197 -33.68 -13.30 4.48
C SER A 197 -32.99 -13.75 5.76
N ALA A 198 -31.71 -14.11 5.70
CA ALA A 198 -30.95 -14.57 6.86
C ALA A 198 -30.64 -13.46 7.88
N VAL A 199 -30.48 -12.21 7.43
CA VAL A 199 -30.16 -11.06 8.29
C VAL A 199 -31.39 -10.54 9.03
N ARG A 200 -32.61 -10.78 8.47
CA ARG A 200 -33.90 -10.34 9.06
C ARG A 200 -34.58 -11.39 9.94
N ALA A 201 -34.10 -12.64 9.91
CA ALA A 201 -34.57 -13.74 10.72
C ALA A 201 -34.07 -13.65 12.17
#